data_98eef57f4e1848b1b33659d0ada84635
#
_entry.id   98eef57f4e1848b1b33659d0ada84635
#
_cell.length_a   1.000
_cell.length_b   1.000
_cell.length_c   1.000
_cell.angle_alpha   90.00
_cell.angle_beta   90.00
_cell.angle_gamma   90.00
#
_symmetry.space_group_name_H-M   'P 1'
#
loop_
_entity.id
_entity.type
_entity.pdbx_description
1 polymer ?
#
loop_
_entity_poly.entity_id
_entity_poly.type
_entity_poly.pdbx_seq_one_letter_code
_entity_poly.pdbx_strand_id
1 'polypeptide(L)'
;MFISRTTANDQGPVMRQASDVTPTWLSAVLGQPVARVSVQPGTGNWSQQATLQVELHDGTLQTLRLKLCLGQTFGRSEVDYYTRDYVGLAGAPLVRCFAAHFESGVGYHLLLEDLSATHHDRRDVLPTRDYGFSVAQALAAMHRHHWQTQPAPNEATLNRYLDEVRPGIAAFEAATGRAVQSRYAVHEQAFRQRWADARGMSLLHGDLNPTNVLTPKAADHPVYFLDRQPFEWSLTYGLAVYDLAYAMAPWWPEPIFRDHAQAILRHWYDSLNRPDYSWDQAQDDWRLSVAQCLDVPLEWCSKEDTLTKMRWLWEAQWTRIEAAIGSP
;
A
#
# COMPACT_ATOMS: atom_id res chain seq x y z
N MET A 1 2.18 14.06 -22.47
CA MET A 1 3.62 14.09 -22.14
C MET A 1 3.70 14.32 -20.63
N PHE A 2 3.63 13.24 -19.85
CA PHE A 2 3.61 13.33 -18.38
C PHE A 2 5.05 13.42 -17.90
N ILE A 3 5.46 14.60 -17.46
CA ILE A 3 6.74 14.80 -16.78
C ILE A 3 6.48 14.43 -15.31
N SER A 4 6.94 13.26 -14.89
CA SER A 4 7.09 12.94 -13.47
C SER A 4 8.10 13.93 -12.88
N ARG A 5 7.60 15.02 -12.33
CA ARG A 5 8.39 15.94 -11.52
C ARG A 5 8.09 15.68 -10.05
N THR A 6 8.75 14.69 -9.48
CA THR A 6 8.95 14.65 -8.05
C THR A 6 10.03 15.70 -7.76
N THR A 7 9.62 16.87 -7.33
CA THR A 7 10.55 17.93 -6.96
C THR A 7 10.56 18.04 -5.44
N ALA A 8 11.76 17.98 -4.93
CA ALA A 8 12.21 18.46 -3.66
C ALA A 8 12.11 17.49 -2.48
N ASN A 9 13.26 16.95 -2.09
CA ASN A 9 13.56 16.75 -0.68
C ASN A 9 13.31 18.09 0.01
N ASP A 10 12.22 18.19 0.76
CA ASP A 10 12.03 19.28 1.70
C ASP A 10 13.13 19.14 2.75
N GLN A 11 13.98 20.15 2.86
CA GLN A 11 15.11 20.15 3.80
C GLN A 11 14.71 20.77 5.16
N GLY A 12 13.43 21.09 5.31
CA GLY A 12 12.89 21.59 6.58
C GLY A 12 12.68 20.45 7.62
N PRO A 13 12.36 20.77 8.86
CA PRO A 13 11.96 19.78 9.85
C PRO A 13 10.63 19.10 9.46
N VAL A 14 10.40 17.89 9.95
CA VAL A 14 9.10 17.22 9.79
C VAL A 14 8.01 18.10 10.44
N MET A 15 6.95 18.39 9.68
CA MET A 15 5.78 19.08 10.20
C MET A 15 5.09 18.23 11.27
N ARG A 16 4.71 18.86 12.38
CA ARG A 16 4.08 18.15 13.50
C ARG A 16 2.58 18.36 13.59
N GLN A 17 2.08 19.38 12.91
CA GLN A 17 0.66 19.70 12.82
C GLN A 17 0.36 20.44 11.52
N ALA A 18 -0.89 20.38 11.09
CA ALA A 18 -1.29 20.99 9.82
C ALA A 18 -1.17 22.54 9.81
N SER A 19 -1.17 23.19 10.99
CA SER A 19 -0.94 24.64 11.15
C SER A 19 0.50 25.06 10.90
N ASP A 20 1.47 24.13 10.79
CA ASP A 20 2.85 24.44 10.42
C ASP A 20 2.98 24.83 8.94
N VAL A 21 1.95 24.56 8.12
CA VAL A 21 1.90 24.95 6.72
C VAL A 21 1.74 26.46 6.59
N THR A 22 2.70 27.11 5.93
CA THR A 22 2.67 28.55 5.67
C THR A 22 2.67 28.87 4.19
N PRO A 23 2.15 30.04 3.74
CA PRO A 23 2.27 30.47 2.35
C PRO A 23 3.71 30.53 1.86
N THR A 24 4.67 30.91 2.71
CA THR A 24 6.09 30.97 2.37
C THR A 24 6.65 29.58 2.07
N TRP A 25 6.37 28.58 2.93
CA TRP A 25 6.78 27.20 2.68
C TRP A 25 6.15 26.64 1.41
N LEU A 26 4.83 26.83 1.23
CA LEU A 26 4.13 26.39 0.02
C LEU A 26 4.71 27.04 -1.24
N SER A 27 5.07 28.33 -1.17
CA SER A 27 5.69 29.02 -2.32
C SER A 27 7.01 28.37 -2.73
N ALA A 28 7.83 27.99 -1.75
CA ALA A 28 9.09 27.29 -2.01
C ALA A 28 8.87 25.90 -2.60
N VAL A 29 7.93 25.12 -2.03
CA VAL A 29 7.61 23.74 -2.46
C VAL A 29 6.97 23.70 -3.84
N LEU A 30 6.02 24.61 -4.11
CA LEU A 30 5.29 24.65 -5.38
C LEU A 30 6.08 25.36 -6.50
N GLY A 31 7.11 26.12 -6.14
CA GLY A 31 7.86 26.96 -7.08
C GLY A 31 7.03 28.11 -7.66
N GLN A 32 5.96 28.51 -6.95
CA GLN A 32 5.02 29.57 -7.35
C GLN A 32 4.61 30.38 -6.13
N PRO A 33 4.46 31.71 -6.25
CA PRO A 33 4.05 32.55 -5.12
C PRO A 33 2.64 32.22 -4.64
N VAL A 34 2.52 31.86 -3.35
CA VAL A 34 1.25 31.57 -2.67
C VAL A 34 0.80 32.80 -1.88
N ALA A 35 -0.40 33.29 -2.17
CA ALA A 35 -1.01 34.42 -1.50
C ALA A 35 -1.63 34.02 -0.16
N ARG A 36 -2.33 32.87 -0.14
CA ARG A 36 -3.06 32.42 1.04
C ARG A 36 -3.20 30.90 1.05
N VAL A 37 -3.27 30.32 2.26
CA VAL A 37 -3.66 28.93 2.47
C VAL A 37 -4.71 28.84 3.57
N SER A 38 -5.74 28.05 3.38
CA SER A 38 -6.63 27.62 4.43
C SER A 38 -6.49 26.12 4.65
N VAL A 39 -6.51 25.69 5.90
CA VAL A 39 -6.26 24.32 6.35
C VAL A 39 -7.55 23.76 6.91
N GLN A 40 -8.03 22.65 6.35
CA GLN A 40 -9.17 21.91 6.84
C GLN A 40 -8.65 20.56 7.40
N PRO A 41 -8.63 20.38 8.72
CA PRO A 41 -8.21 19.11 9.31
C PRO A 41 -9.13 17.97 8.89
N GLY A 42 -8.54 16.82 8.62
CA GLY A 42 -9.19 15.54 8.38
C GLY A 42 -8.68 14.48 9.35
N THR A 43 -9.26 13.30 9.30
CA THR A 43 -8.87 12.17 10.14
C THR A 43 -8.42 11.00 9.30
N GLY A 44 -7.34 10.33 9.71
CA GLY A 44 -6.91 9.02 9.22
C GLY A 44 -6.80 8.05 10.40
N ASN A 45 -6.74 6.77 10.12
CA ASN A 45 -6.62 5.76 11.18
C ASN A 45 -5.29 5.87 11.93
N TRP A 46 -4.20 6.08 11.20
CA TRP A 46 -2.82 6.10 11.73
C TRP A 46 -2.11 7.43 11.47
N SER A 47 -2.70 8.34 10.70
CA SER A 47 -2.10 9.59 10.28
C SER A 47 -3.02 10.77 10.57
N GLN A 48 -2.45 11.94 10.81
CA GLN A 48 -3.18 13.19 10.71
C GLN A 48 -3.23 13.59 9.23
N GLN A 49 -4.38 14.02 8.77
CA GLN A 49 -4.57 14.49 7.40
C GLN A 49 -5.17 15.89 7.40
N ALA A 50 -4.88 16.65 6.35
CA ALA A 50 -5.54 17.93 6.11
C ALA A 50 -5.73 18.19 4.62
N THR A 51 -6.83 18.86 4.29
CA THR A 51 -7.05 19.44 2.97
C THR A 51 -6.59 20.89 3.01
N LEU A 52 -5.73 21.27 2.08
CA LEU A 52 -5.23 22.62 1.93
C LEU A 52 -5.91 23.27 0.73
N GLN A 53 -6.57 24.40 0.94
CA GLN A 53 -7.04 25.28 -0.14
C GLN A 53 -5.99 26.37 -0.31
N VAL A 54 -5.30 26.34 -1.43
CA VAL A 54 -4.17 27.22 -1.75
C VAL A 54 -4.60 28.23 -2.80
N GLU A 55 -4.41 29.51 -2.53
CA GLU A 55 -4.62 30.60 -3.48
C GLU A 55 -3.24 31.15 -3.90
N LEU A 56 -2.97 31.06 -5.19
CA LEU A 56 -1.76 31.66 -5.77
C LEU A 56 -1.93 33.18 -5.97
N HIS A 57 -0.83 33.91 -6.13
CA HIS A 57 -0.87 35.36 -6.36
C HIS A 57 -1.57 35.76 -7.67
N ASP A 58 -1.67 34.87 -8.63
CA ASP A 58 -2.44 35.09 -9.88
C ASP A 58 -3.94 34.81 -9.77
N GLY A 59 -4.39 34.46 -8.56
CA GLY A 59 -5.79 34.10 -8.27
C GLY A 59 -6.15 32.64 -8.54
N THR A 60 -5.23 31.82 -9.01
CA THR A 60 -5.45 30.38 -9.22
C THR A 60 -5.71 29.68 -7.88
N LEU A 61 -6.75 28.86 -7.83
CA LEU A 61 -7.07 28.02 -6.68
C LEU A 61 -6.60 26.58 -6.91
N GLN A 62 -5.95 26.01 -5.91
CA GLN A 62 -5.46 24.64 -5.94
C GLN A 62 -5.81 23.93 -4.61
N THR A 63 -6.23 22.68 -4.69
CA THR A 63 -6.46 21.82 -3.51
C THR A 63 -5.31 20.83 -3.40
N LEU A 64 -4.75 20.68 -2.19
CA LEU A 64 -3.68 19.74 -1.88
C LEU A 64 -4.04 18.90 -0.65
N ARG A 65 -3.39 17.76 -0.50
CA ARG A 65 -3.51 16.87 0.66
C ARG A 65 -2.20 16.85 1.45
N LEU A 66 -2.29 17.21 2.72
CA LEU A 66 -1.21 17.04 3.68
C LEU A 66 -1.45 15.76 4.48
N LYS A 67 -0.43 14.90 4.59
CA LYS A 67 -0.40 13.70 5.44
C LYS A 67 0.75 13.82 6.42
N LEU A 68 0.48 13.58 7.71
CA LEU A 68 1.46 13.56 8.78
C LEU A 68 1.40 12.21 9.49
N CYS A 69 2.50 11.48 9.47
CA CYS A 69 2.68 10.21 10.19
C CYS A 69 3.75 10.42 11.27
N LEU A 70 3.31 10.60 12.50
CA LEU A 70 4.18 10.97 13.62
C LEU A 70 4.32 9.82 14.61
N GLY A 71 5.54 9.54 15.02
CA GLY A 71 5.88 8.48 15.98
C GLY A 71 7.01 7.59 15.50
N GLN A 72 7.56 6.80 16.42
CA GLN A 72 8.73 5.95 16.18
C GLN A 72 8.42 4.68 15.37
N THR A 73 7.14 4.33 15.21
CA THR A 73 6.72 3.14 14.44
C THR A 73 6.76 3.35 12.94
N PHE A 74 6.81 4.61 12.50
CA PHE A 74 6.83 4.95 11.08
C PHE A 74 8.26 4.96 10.54
N GLY A 75 8.48 4.20 9.46
CA GLY A 75 9.71 4.20 8.69
C GLY A 75 9.64 5.17 7.51
N ARG A 76 10.72 5.21 6.74
CA ARG A 76 10.84 6.09 5.57
C ARG A 76 10.21 5.54 4.28
N SER A 77 9.63 4.33 4.33
CA SER A 77 9.16 3.58 3.16
C SER A 77 8.24 4.40 2.24
N GLU A 78 7.26 5.12 2.81
CA GLU A 78 6.33 5.92 2.02
C GLU A 78 6.99 7.20 1.44
N VAL A 79 7.94 7.79 2.15
CA VAL A 79 8.74 8.91 1.60
C VAL A 79 9.58 8.42 0.41
N ASP A 80 10.26 7.27 0.57
CA ASP A 80 11.04 6.68 -0.51
C ASP A 80 10.19 6.29 -1.72
N TYR A 81 8.95 5.87 -1.50
CA TYR A 81 7.97 5.56 -2.54
C TYR A 81 7.77 6.73 -3.51
N TYR A 82 7.69 7.95 -3.00
CA TYR A 82 7.49 9.16 -3.81
C TYR A 82 8.78 9.82 -4.28
N THR A 83 9.89 9.67 -3.55
CA THR A 83 11.10 10.47 -3.79
C THR A 83 12.25 9.70 -4.42
N ARG A 84 12.22 8.38 -4.37
CA ARG A 84 13.34 7.53 -4.81
C ARG A 84 12.88 6.36 -5.68
N ASP A 85 11.97 5.53 -5.17
CA ASP A 85 11.77 4.18 -5.68
C ASP A 85 11.19 4.16 -7.10
N TYR A 86 10.32 5.08 -7.43
CA TYR A 86 9.67 5.13 -8.75
C TYR A 86 10.00 6.39 -9.55
N VAL A 87 11.02 7.13 -9.13
CA VAL A 87 11.54 8.28 -9.90
C VAL A 87 12.05 7.79 -11.27
N GLY A 88 11.51 8.37 -12.34
CA GLY A 88 11.86 7.98 -13.70
C GLY A 88 11.00 6.87 -14.31
N LEU A 89 10.13 6.20 -13.55
CA LEU A 89 9.15 5.29 -14.13
C LEU A 89 8.04 6.10 -14.83
N ALA A 90 8.07 6.06 -16.17
CA ALA A 90 7.02 6.71 -16.95
C ALA A 90 5.66 6.06 -16.69
N GLY A 91 4.65 6.87 -16.36
CA GLY A 91 3.31 6.38 -16.05
C GLY A 91 3.21 5.63 -14.73
N ALA A 92 4.15 5.85 -13.80
CA ALA A 92 4.02 5.31 -12.44
C ALA A 92 2.63 5.62 -11.86
N PRO A 93 1.93 4.64 -11.26
CA PRO A 93 0.59 4.83 -10.71
C PRO A 93 0.64 5.56 -9.35
N LEU A 94 1.37 6.66 -9.30
CA LEU A 94 1.56 7.48 -8.11
C LEU A 94 0.91 8.85 -8.27
N VAL A 95 0.24 9.29 -7.22
CA VAL A 95 -0.22 10.67 -7.10
C VAL A 95 1.00 11.61 -7.06
N ARG A 96 0.89 12.77 -7.65
CA ARG A 96 1.97 13.75 -7.60
C ARG A 96 2.27 14.15 -6.15
N CYS A 97 3.53 14.02 -5.76
CA CYS A 97 4.05 14.48 -4.48
C CYS A 97 4.84 15.77 -4.68
N PHE A 98 4.47 16.83 -3.96
CA PHE A 98 5.12 18.14 -4.01
C PHE A 98 6.22 18.27 -2.96
N ALA A 99 6.02 17.67 -1.79
CA ALA A 99 7.01 17.61 -0.72
C ALA A 99 6.88 16.29 0.04
N ALA A 100 8.03 15.78 0.48
CA ALA A 100 8.11 14.62 1.35
C ALA A 100 9.36 14.73 2.21
N HIS A 101 9.23 14.53 3.51
CA HIS A 101 10.37 14.56 4.43
C HIS A 101 10.18 13.54 5.55
N PHE A 102 11.24 12.79 5.84
CA PHE A 102 11.31 11.82 6.94
C PHE A 102 12.43 12.17 7.92
N GLU A 103 12.14 12.09 9.19
CA GLU A 103 13.11 12.25 10.28
C GLU A 103 12.98 11.05 11.23
N SER A 104 14.12 10.37 11.46
CA SER A 104 14.16 9.18 12.33
C SER A 104 13.73 9.51 13.75
N GLY A 105 12.84 8.69 14.32
CA GLY A 105 12.29 8.91 15.67
C GLY A 105 11.17 9.95 15.75
N VAL A 106 10.92 10.69 14.67
CA VAL A 106 9.86 11.72 14.58
C VAL A 106 8.72 11.26 13.68
N GLY A 107 9.04 10.71 12.50
CA GLY A 107 8.09 10.33 11.47
C GLY A 107 8.28 11.10 10.17
N TYR A 108 7.20 11.38 9.44
CA TYR A 108 7.27 12.06 8.15
C TYR A 108 6.04 12.90 7.84
N HIS A 109 6.19 13.78 6.84
CA HIS A 109 5.08 14.44 6.17
C HIS A 109 5.15 14.26 4.65
N LEU A 110 3.97 14.30 4.02
CA LEU A 110 3.79 14.31 2.56
C LEU A 110 2.84 15.43 2.18
N LEU A 111 3.14 16.14 1.10
CA LEU A 111 2.23 17.05 0.42
C LEU A 111 1.89 16.49 -0.95
N LEU A 112 0.65 16.07 -1.14
CA LEU A 112 0.18 15.37 -2.32
C LEU A 112 -0.84 16.21 -3.10
N GLU A 113 -0.98 15.94 -4.39
CA GLU A 113 -2.06 16.43 -5.23
C GLU A 113 -3.42 15.90 -4.73
N ASP A 114 -4.45 16.73 -4.73
CA ASP A 114 -5.82 16.30 -4.48
C ASP A 114 -6.47 15.86 -5.79
N LEU A 115 -6.77 14.58 -5.91
CA LEU A 115 -7.43 13.98 -7.07
C LEU A 115 -8.95 13.79 -6.87
N SER A 116 -9.55 14.31 -5.80
CA SER A 116 -10.96 14.09 -5.48
C SER A 116 -11.93 14.57 -6.57
N ALA A 117 -11.53 15.50 -7.42
CA ALA A 117 -12.33 15.94 -8.57
C ALA A 117 -12.46 14.87 -9.66
N THR A 118 -11.40 14.09 -9.90
CA THR A 118 -11.28 13.13 -11.02
C THR A 118 -11.30 11.66 -10.59
N HIS A 119 -11.02 11.38 -9.32
CA HIS A 119 -10.92 10.03 -8.77
C HIS A 119 -11.76 9.86 -7.50
N HIS A 120 -12.01 8.62 -7.15
CA HIS A 120 -12.60 8.20 -5.87
C HIS A 120 -11.90 6.93 -5.38
N ASP A 121 -11.94 6.68 -4.07
CA ASP A 121 -11.57 5.38 -3.52
C ASP A 121 -12.66 4.33 -3.79
N ARG A 122 -12.37 3.07 -3.47
CA ARG A 122 -13.26 1.94 -3.73
C ARG A 122 -13.87 1.34 -2.45
N ARG A 123 -13.85 2.07 -1.35
CA ARG A 123 -14.29 1.56 -0.04
C ARG A 123 -15.66 0.90 -0.07
N ASP A 124 -16.63 1.56 -0.70
CA ASP A 124 -18.04 1.15 -0.71
C ASP A 124 -18.50 0.69 -2.10
N VAL A 125 -17.55 0.36 -2.99
CA VAL A 125 -17.87 -0.05 -4.37
C VAL A 125 -17.45 -1.48 -4.59
N LEU A 126 -18.40 -2.33 -5.01
CA LEU A 126 -18.09 -3.72 -5.36
C LEU A 126 -16.98 -3.78 -6.44
N PRO A 127 -15.99 -4.66 -6.27
CA PRO A 127 -14.95 -4.83 -7.26
C PRO A 127 -15.52 -5.43 -8.54
N THR A 128 -14.92 -5.04 -9.67
CA THR A 128 -15.23 -5.58 -10.98
C THR A 128 -13.97 -6.19 -11.60
N ARG A 129 -14.15 -7.03 -12.61
CA ARG A 129 -13.03 -7.59 -13.37
C ARG A 129 -12.14 -6.50 -13.99
N ASP A 130 -12.74 -5.46 -14.58
CA ASP A 130 -12.01 -4.37 -15.24
C ASP A 130 -11.21 -3.54 -14.22
N TYR A 131 -11.77 -3.31 -13.02
CA TYR A 131 -11.02 -2.73 -11.91
C TYR A 131 -9.82 -3.60 -11.55
N GLY A 132 -10.01 -4.91 -11.42
CA GLY A 132 -8.93 -5.85 -11.16
C GLY A 132 -7.84 -5.82 -12.24
N PHE A 133 -8.21 -5.73 -13.51
CA PHE A 133 -7.25 -5.59 -14.62
C PHE A 133 -6.45 -4.28 -14.54
N SER A 134 -7.10 -3.17 -14.22
CA SER A 134 -6.42 -1.89 -14.07
C SER A 134 -5.40 -1.91 -12.94
N VAL A 135 -5.76 -2.48 -11.79
CA VAL A 135 -4.84 -2.67 -10.64
C VAL A 135 -3.69 -3.61 -11.02
N ALA A 136 -3.99 -4.74 -11.64
CA ALA A 136 -3.00 -5.73 -12.07
C ALA A 136 -1.96 -5.14 -13.04
N GLN A 137 -2.42 -4.38 -14.03
CA GLN A 137 -1.54 -3.71 -15.00
C GLN A 137 -0.64 -2.65 -14.33
N ALA A 138 -1.20 -1.85 -13.43
CA ALA A 138 -0.48 -0.83 -12.69
C ALA A 138 0.60 -1.45 -11.77
N LEU A 139 0.25 -2.50 -11.04
CA LEU A 139 1.18 -3.28 -10.21
C LEU A 139 2.29 -3.92 -11.06
N ALA A 140 1.93 -4.52 -12.20
CA ALA A 140 2.93 -5.14 -13.07
C ALA A 140 3.99 -4.14 -13.56
N ALA A 141 3.61 -2.89 -13.83
CA ALA A 141 4.54 -1.83 -14.21
C ALA A 141 5.50 -1.48 -13.06
N MET A 142 4.99 -1.35 -11.83
CA MET A 142 5.80 -1.09 -10.63
C MET A 142 6.74 -2.25 -10.33
N HIS A 143 6.22 -3.47 -10.32
CA HIS A 143 6.99 -4.67 -10.03
C HIS A 143 8.09 -4.92 -11.07
N ARG A 144 7.81 -4.70 -12.36
CA ARG A 144 8.81 -4.82 -13.43
C ARG A 144 9.96 -3.82 -13.25
N HIS A 145 9.69 -2.62 -12.74
CA HIS A 145 10.71 -1.59 -12.49
C HIS A 145 11.74 -2.04 -11.45
N HIS A 146 11.28 -2.76 -10.42
CA HIS A 146 12.13 -3.25 -9.33
C HIS A 146 12.29 -4.78 -9.32
N TRP A 147 12.07 -5.44 -10.44
CA TRP A 147 12.14 -6.89 -10.53
C TRP A 147 13.52 -7.41 -10.19
N GLN A 148 13.60 -8.15 -9.08
CA GLN A 148 14.85 -8.79 -8.60
C GLN A 148 16.02 -7.81 -8.43
N THR A 149 15.74 -6.55 -8.09
CA THR A 149 16.80 -5.53 -7.91
C THR A 149 17.51 -5.61 -6.58
N GLN A 150 16.98 -6.39 -5.64
CA GLN A 150 17.54 -6.60 -4.30
C GLN A 150 17.66 -8.10 -4.01
N PRO A 151 18.56 -8.50 -3.11
CA PRO A 151 18.58 -9.87 -2.59
C PRO A 151 17.27 -10.15 -1.83
N ALA A 152 16.94 -11.43 -1.70
CA ALA A 152 15.85 -11.86 -0.82
C ALA A 152 16.08 -11.29 0.59
N PRO A 153 14.99 -10.86 1.29
CA PRO A 153 15.11 -10.39 2.66
C PRO A 153 15.77 -11.44 3.54
N ASN A 154 16.69 -10.98 4.39
CA ASN A 154 17.37 -11.89 5.30
C ASN A 154 16.44 -12.37 6.41
N GLU A 155 16.89 -13.40 7.14
CA GLU A 155 16.09 -14.02 8.18
C GLU A 155 15.73 -13.05 9.32
N ALA A 156 16.58 -12.10 9.64
CA ALA A 156 16.31 -11.09 10.66
C ALA A 156 15.14 -10.15 10.25
N THR A 157 15.10 -9.78 8.98
CA THR A 157 13.99 -8.97 8.42
C THR A 157 12.68 -9.76 8.46
N LEU A 158 12.72 -11.03 8.07
CA LEU A 158 11.55 -11.89 8.10
C LEU A 158 11.07 -12.14 9.53
N ASN A 159 11.98 -12.41 10.46
CA ASN A 159 11.61 -12.63 11.87
C ASN A 159 10.97 -11.37 12.47
N ARG A 160 11.51 -10.18 12.23
CA ARG A 160 10.92 -8.92 12.69
C ARG A 160 9.48 -8.75 12.22
N TYR A 161 9.18 -9.08 10.96
CA TYR A 161 7.81 -9.08 10.43
C TYR A 161 6.93 -10.10 11.15
N LEU A 162 7.38 -11.34 11.25
CA LEU A 162 6.61 -12.42 11.86
C LEU A 162 6.40 -12.21 13.38
N ASP A 163 7.30 -11.51 14.05
CA ASP A 163 7.16 -11.18 15.48
C ASP A 163 6.01 -10.20 15.76
N GLU A 164 5.57 -9.41 14.78
CA GLU A 164 4.35 -8.60 14.86
C GLU A 164 3.07 -9.44 14.67
N VAL A 165 3.16 -10.55 13.93
CA VAL A 165 2.00 -11.41 13.59
C VAL A 165 1.75 -12.50 14.62
N ARG A 166 2.79 -13.19 15.09
CA ARG A 166 2.69 -14.39 15.96
C ARG A 166 1.88 -14.20 17.23
N PRO A 167 1.98 -13.07 17.96
CA PRO A 167 1.16 -12.87 19.16
C PRO A 167 -0.34 -12.90 18.86
N GLY A 168 -0.73 -12.53 17.65
CA GLY A 168 -2.12 -12.53 17.20
C GLY A 168 -2.72 -13.92 17.03
N ILE A 169 -1.91 -14.96 16.83
CA ILE A 169 -2.41 -16.33 16.65
C ILE A 169 -3.16 -16.81 17.90
N ALA A 170 -2.52 -16.73 19.06
CA ALA A 170 -3.14 -17.13 20.32
C ALA A 170 -4.36 -16.26 20.67
N ALA A 171 -4.27 -14.94 20.42
CA ALA A 171 -5.37 -14.01 20.64
C ALA A 171 -6.56 -14.31 19.71
N PHE A 172 -6.31 -14.61 18.44
CA PHE A 172 -7.32 -15.03 17.47
C PHE A 172 -8.00 -16.33 17.90
N GLU A 173 -7.23 -17.36 18.30
CA GLU A 173 -7.77 -18.63 18.80
C GLU A 173 -8.65 -18.42 20.03
N ALA A 174 -8.21 -17.61 20.98
CA ALA A 174 -8.99 -17.27 22.17
C ALA A 174 -10.29 -16.52 21.82
N ALA A 175 -10.24 -15.59 20.87
CA ALA A 175 -11.39 -14.77 20.50
C ALA A 175 -12.43 -15.52 19.65
N THR A 176 -12.02 -16.55 18.90
CA THR A 176 -12.87 -17.23 17.90
C THR A 176 -13.18 -18.68 18.23
N GLY A 177 -12.41 -19.33 19.12
CA GLY A 177 -12.47 -20.76 19.37
C GLY A 177 -11.92 -21.64 18.23
N ARG A 178 -11.28 -21.05 17.20
CA ARG A 178 -10.72 -21.77 16.04
C ARG A 178 -9.25 -22.10 16.30
N ALA A 179 -8.85 -23.35 16.14
CA ALA A 179 -7.45 -23.77 16.23
C ALA A 179 -6.75 -23.53 14.89
N VAL A 180 -5.84 -22.56 14.83
CA VAL A 180 -5.13 -22.16 13.60
C VAL A 180 -3.62 -22.33 13.68
N GLN A 181 -3.05 -22.48 14.89
CA GLN A 181 -1.60 -22.56 15.15
C GLN A 181 -0.88 -23.56 14.26
N SER A 182 -1.39 -24.80 14.16
CA SER A 182 -0.72 -25.85 13.39
C SER A 182 -0.73 -25.56 11.89
N ARG A 183 -1.84 -25.03 11.37
CA ARG A 183 -1.96 -24.64 9.94
C ARG A 183 -1.05 -23.47 9.63
N TYR A 184 -1.00 -22.49 10.53
CA TYR A 184 -0.14 -21.34 10.38
C TYR A 184 1.36 -21.73 10.37
N ALA A 185 1.77 -22.67 11.23
CA ALA A 185 3.15 -23.14 11.25
C ALA A 185 3.57 -23.80 9.92
N VAL A 186 2.69 -24.55 9.27
CA VAL A 186 2.96 -25.12 7.91
C VAL A 186 3.10 -24.01 6.89
N HIS A 187 2.22 -23.00 6.93
CA HIS A 187 2.29 -21.85 6.04
C HIS A 187 3.57 -21.03 6.27
N GLU A 188 3.92 -20.72 7.51
CA GLU A 188 5.15 -20.01 7.84
C GLU A 188 6.38 -20.75 7.33
N GLN A 189 6.42 -22.08 7.46
CA GLN A 189 7.53 -22.89 6.94
C GLN A 189 7.64 -22.79 5.41
N ALA A 190 6.54 -22.90 4.68
CA ALA A 190 6.52 -22.77 3.22
C ALA A 190 6.96 -21.37 2.77
N PHE A 191 6.50 -20.35 3.49
CA PHE A 191 6.87 -18.97 3.27
C PHE A 191 8.39 -18.75 3.44
N ARG A 192 8.99 -19.23 4.55
CA ARG A 192 10.43 -19.16 4.79
C ARG A 192 11.24 -19.86 3.71
N GLN A 193 10.82 -21.04 3.27
CA GLN A 193 11.49 -21.77 2.21
C GLN A 193 11.48 -21.01 0.89
N ARG A 194 10.32 -20.43 0.54
CA ARG A 194 10.19 -19.66 -0.71
C ARG A 194 10.99 -18.36 -0.66
N TRP A 195 11.10 -17.73 0.49
CA TRP A 195 11.81 -16.47 0.69
C TRP A 195 13.34 -16.61 0.64
N ALA A 196 13.88 -17.80 0.65
CA ALA A 196 15.29 -18.05 0.38
C ALA A 196 15.70 -17.80 -1.09
N ASP A 197 14.70 -17.68 -1.99
CA ASP A 197 14.90 -17.47 -3.43
C ASP A 197 14.33 -16.10 -3.86
N ALA A 198 15.21 -15.22 -4.37
CA ALA A 198 14.83 -13.87 -4.81
C ALA A 198 14.01 -13.83 -6.11
N ARG A 199 13.84 -14.97 -6.81
CA ARG A 199 13.03 -15.00 -8.04
C ARG A 199 11.60 -14.60 -7.76
N GLY A 200 11.01 -13.78 -8.63
CA GLY A 200 9.64 -13.30 -8.47
C GLY A 200 9.48 -12.19 -7.43
N MET A 201 10.56 -11.68 -6.86
CA MET A 201 10.53 -10.60 -5.87
C MET A 201 10.66 -9.22 -6.50
N SER A 202 10.03 -8.25 -5.84
CA SER A 202 10.07 -6.83 -6.19
C SER A 202 9.86 -5.95 -4.96
N LEU A 203 10.00 -4.64 -5.10
CA LEU A 203 9.48 -3.71 -4.10
C LEU A 203 7.96 -3.85 -4.04
N LEU A 204 7.44 -3.88 -2.82
CA LEU A 204 6.02 -4.02 -2.52
C LEU A 204 5.40 -2.67 -2.16
N HIS A 205 4.11 -2.53 -2.46
CA HIS A 205 3.26 -1.51 -1.87
C HIS A 205 2.91 -1.90 -0.42
N GLY A 206 2.52 -3.14 -0.21
CA GLY A 206 2.32 -3.77 1.10
C GLY A 206 0.99 -3.43 1.78
N ASP A 207 0.21 -2.46 1.28
CA ASP A 207 -1.10 -2.09 1.84
C ASP A 207 -2.09 -1.63 0.77
N LEU A 208 -2.26 -2.41 -0.30
CA LEU A 208 -3.12 -2.05 -1.41
C LEU A 208 -4.59 -2.41 -1.14
N ASN A 209 -5.15 -1.90 -0.06
CA ASN A 209 -6.56 -2.03 0.28
C ASN A 209 -7.44 -1.10 -0.58
N PRO A 210 -8.78 -1.27 -0.61
CA PRO A 210 -9.67 -0.48 -1.46
C PRO A 210 -9.64 1.04 -1.22
N THR A 211 -9.20 1.49 -0.04
CA THR A 211 -9.09 2.93 0.24
C THR A 211 -7.81 3.55 -0.32
N ASN A 212 -6.80 2.71 -0.58
CA ASN A 212 -5.49 3.11 -1.08
C ASN A 212 -5.40 3.03 -2.61
N VAL A 213 -6.48 2.66 -3.29
CA VAL A 213 -6.58 2.64 -4.75
C VAL A 213 -7.55 3.73 -5.22
N LEU A 214 -7.02 4.77 -5.84
CA LEU A 214 -7.81 5.79 -6.49
C LEU A 214 -8.19 5.34 -7.90
N THR A 215 -9.49 5.20 -8.15
CA THR A 215 -10.01 4.86 -9.48
C THR A 215 -10.60 6.08 -10.16
N PRO A 216 -10.41 6.22 -11.47
CA PRO A 216 -10.93 7.36 -12.20
C PRO A 216 -12.47 7.34 -12.24
N LYS A 217 -13.06 8.53 -12.18
CA LYS A 217 -14.51 8.73 -12.41
C LYS A 217 -14.88 8.64 -13.87
N ALA A 218 -13.91 8.85 -14.76
CA ALA A 218 -14.01 8.72 -16.22
C ALA A 218 -12.89 7.85 -16.77
N ALA A 219 -13.12 7.12 -17.85
CA ALA A 219 -12.23 6.07 -18.36
C ALA A 219 -10.89 6.58 -18.95
N ASP A 220 -10.69 7.88 -19.04
CA ASP A 220 -9.51 8.53 -19.63
C ASP A 220 -8.35 8.77 -18.65
N HIS A 221 -8.52 8.39 -17.39
CA HIS A 221 -7.50 8.54 -16.37
C HIS A 221 -7.01 7.16 -15.86
N PRO A 222 -5.72 7.03 -15.44
CA PRO A 222 -5.20 5.80 -14.84
C PRO A 222 -5.68 5.63 -13.39
N VAL A 223 -5.47 4.45 -12.83
CA VAL A 223 -5.54 4.24 -11.38
C VAL A 223 -4.29 4.80 -10.70
N TYR A 224 -4.42 5.25 -9.45
CA TYR A 224 -3.29 5.66 -8.62
C TYR A 224 -3.30 4.91 -7.29
N PHE A 225 -2.12 4.68 -6.74
CA PHE A 225 -1.92 4.03 -5.46
C PHE A 225 -1.41 5.03 -4.43
N LEU A 226 -1.98 4.95 -3.22
CA LEU A 226 -1.66 5.79 -2.07
C LEU A 226 -1.22 4.92 -0.90
N ASP A 227 -0.61 5.56 0.10
CA ASP A 227 -0.43 4.96 1.43
C ASP A 227 0.34 3.63 1.40
N ARG A 228 1.52 3.61 0.72
CA ARG A 228 2.44 2.48 0.85
C ARG A 228 2.70 2.17 2.31
N GLN A 229 2.74 0.87 2.66
CA GLN A 229 2.96 0.40 4.02
C GLN A 229 4.09 1.17 4.74
N PRO A 230 3.78 1.92 5.80
CA PRO A 230 4.71 2.89 6.37
C PRO A 230 5.52 2.38 7.56
N PHE A 231 5.18 1.20 8.10
CA PHE A 231 5.80 0.72 9.35
C PHE A 231 7.18 0.12 9.12
N GLU A 232 8.12 0.36 10.05
CA GLU A 232 9.50 -0.12 9.95
C GLU A 232 9.64 -1.65 9.97
N TRP A 233 8.69 -2.34 10.58
CA TRP A 233 8.68 -3.80 10.64
C TRP A 233 8.17 -4.46 9.36
N SER A 234 7.55 -3.71 8.48
CA SER A 234 6.89 -4.21 7.27
C SER A 234 7.90 -4.76 6.24
N LEU A 235 7.44 -5.72 5.46
CA LEU A 235 8.17 -6.21 4.31
C LEU A 235 7.96 -5.26 3.12
N THR A 236 9.00 -4.51 2.78
CA THR A 236 8.99 -3.59 1.64
C THR A 236 9.52 -4.22 0.35
N TYR A 237 10.08 -5.43 0.44
CA TYR A 237 10.56 -6.22 -0.69
C TYR A 237 10.15 -7.67 -0.48
N GLY A 238 9.58 -8.32 -1.49
CA GLY A 238 9.06 -9.67 -1.39
C GLY A 238 8.45 -10.18 -2.69
N LEU A 239 7.66 -11.25 -2.60
CA LEU A 239 6.97 -11.81 -3.77
C LEU A 239 6.07 -10.75 -4.40
N ALA A 240 6.37 -10.36 -5.62
CA ALA A 240 5.67 -9.27 -6.32
C ALA A 240 4.16 -9.51 -6.39
N VAL A 241 3.73 -10.75 -6.59
CA VAL A 241 2.32 -11.12 -6.67
C VAL A 241 1.56 -10.93 -5.34
N TYR A 242 2.28 -10.76 -4.22
CA TYR A 242 1.65 -10.48 -2.92
C TYR A 242 0.78 -9.22 -2.92
N ASP A 243 1.23 -8.14 -3.56
CA ASP A 243 0.42 -6.92 -3.64
C ASP A 243 -0.92 -7.16 -4.35
N LEU A 244 -0.92 -7.99 -5.39
CA LEU A 244 -2.16 -8.36 -6.08
C LEU A 244 -3.03 -9.28 -5.20
N ALA A 245 -2.44 -10.26 -4.52
CA ALA A 245 -3.15 -11.13 -3.57
C ALA A 245 -3.78 -10.32 -2.44
N TYR A 246 -3.01 -9.37 -1.88
CA TYR A 246 -3.49 -8.47 -0.82
C TYR A 246 -4.60 -7.53 -1.32
N ALA A 247 -4.51 -7.01 -2.54
CA ALA A 247 -5.55 -6.16 -3.10
C ALA A 247 -6.89 -6.89 -3.30
N MET A 248 -6.88 -8.22 -3.29
CA MET A 248 -8.05 -9.04 -3.62
C MET A 248 -8.52 -9.91 -2.44
N ALA A 249 -7.70 -10.80 -1.93
CA ALA A 249 -8.13 -11.87 -1.01
C ALA A 249 -8.79 -11.36 0.27
N PRO A 250 -8.30 -10.32 0.98
CA PRO A 250 -8.95 -9.80 2.19
C PRO A 250 -10.20 -8.95 1.91
N TRP A 251 -10.40 -8.47 0.68
CA TRP A 251 -11.35 -7.39 0.39
C TRP A 251 -12.50 -7.78 -0.52
N TRP A 252 -12.26 -8.71 -1.45
CA TRP A 252 -13.28 -9.07 -2.44
C TRP A 252 -14.28 -10.08 -1.86
N PRO A 253 -15.59 -9.93 -2.14
CA PRO A 253 -16.55 -10.98 -1.88
C PRO A 253 -16.15 -12.28 -2.55
N GLU A 254 -16.30 -13.42 -1.84
CA GLU A 254 -15.87 -14.75 -2.34
C GLU A 254 -16.36 -15.09 -3.75
N PRO A 255 -17.64 -14.90 -4.13
CA PRO A 255 -18.06 -15.21 -5.48
C PRO A 255 -17.32 -14.41 -6.56
N ILE A 256 -17.09 -13.12 -6.31
CA ILE A 256 -16.41 -12.22 -7.25
C ILE A 256 -14.91 -12.60 -7.33
N PHE A 257 -14.28 -12.90 -6.20
CA PHE A 257 -12.91 -13.38 -6.16
C PHE A 257 -12.75 -14.66 -6.99
N ARG A 258 -13.55 -15.67 -6.70
CA ARG A 258 -13.51 -16.97 -7.41
C ARG A 258 -13.70 -16.82 -8.93
N ASP A 259 -14.63 -15.96 -9.35
CA ASP A 259 -14.97 -15.81 -10.77
C ASP A 259 -13.89 -15.03 -11.55
N HIS A 260 -13.06 -14.23 -10.88
CA HIS A 260 -12.16 -13.30 -11.58
C HIS A 260 -10.69 -13.43 -11.23
N ALA A 261 -10.32 -14.02 -10.08
CA ALA A 261 -8.94 -14.00 -9.58
C ALA A 261 -7.92 -14.56 -10.57
N GLN A 262 -8.20 -15.72 -11.19
CA GLN A 262 -7.28 -16.33 -12.13
C GLN A 262 -7.08 -15.50 -13.41
N ALA A 263 -8.15 -14.87 -13.92
CA ALA A 263 -8.04 -13.99 -15.08
C ALA A 263 -7.24 -12.72 -14.76
N ILE A 264 -7.39 -12.18 -13.55
CA ILE A 264 -6.66 -10.99 -13.09
C ILE A 264 -5.19 -11.34 -12.85
N LEU A 265 -4.90 -12.47 -12.20
CA LEU A 265 -3.54 -12.98 -12.04
C LEU A 265 -2.86 -13.18 -13.41
N ARG A 266 -3.57 -13.76 -14.37
CA ARG A 266 -3.04 -13.94 -15.73
C ARG A 266 -2.75 -12.60 -16.39
N HIS A 267 -3.62 -11.62 -16.24
CA HIS A 267 -3.42 -10.27 -16.78
C HIS A 267 -2.20 -9.57 -16.15
N TRP A 268 -1.99 -9.71 -14.82
CA TRP A 268 -0.80 -9.22 -14.15
C TRP A 268 0.47 -9.88 -14.70
N TYR A 269 0.46 -11.23 -14.83
CA TYR A 269 1.59 -12.00 -15.32
C TYR A 269 1.98 -11.60 -16.76
N ASP A 270 1.01 -11.51 -17.66
CA ASP A 270 1.23 -11.11 -19.04
C ASP A 270 1.75 -9.66 -19.12
N SER A 271 1.21 -8.76 -18.30
CA SER A 271 1.65 -7.37 -18.21
C SER A 271 3.03 -7.22 -17.59
N LEU A 272 3.42 -8.11 -16.68
CA LEU A 272 4.76 -8.14 -16.08
C LEU A 272 5.84 -8.42 -17.14
N ASN A 273 5.54 -9.25 -18.12
CA ASN A 273 6.39 -9.57 -19.27
C ASN A 273 7.83 -9.93 -18.87
N ARG A 274 7.99 -10.93 -18.00
CA ARG A 274 9.27 -11.41 -17.48
C ARG A 274 9.50 -12.86 -17.93
N PRO A 275 10.36 -13.12 -18.93
CA PRO A 275 10.60 -14.47 -19.45
C PRO A 275 11.35 -15.39 -18.47
N ASP A 276 12.00 -14.81 -17.46
CA ASP A 276 12.69 -15.48 -16.36
C ASP A 276 11.76 -15.92 -15.23
N TYR A 277 10.44 -15.71 -15.37
CA TYR A 277 9.42 -16.08 -14.41
C TYR A 277 8.29 -16.83 -15.11
N SER A 278 8.13 -18.13 -14.80
CA SER A 278 7.13 -18.95 -15.47
C SER A 278 5.71 -18.76 -14.93
N TRP A 279 4.71 -19.11 -15.71
CA TRP A 279 3.31 -19.09 -15.27
C TRP A 279 3.07 -20.01 -14.07
N ASP A 280 3.69 -21.19 -14.04
CA ASP A 280 3.57 -22.14 -12.93
C ASP A 280 4.14 -21.54 -11.63
N GLN A 281 5.31 -20.87 -11.71
CA GLN A 281 5.87 -20.14 -10.58
C GLN A 281 4.94 -19.02 -10.11
N ALA A 282 4.33 -18.27 -11.04
CA ALA A 282 3.38 -17.20 -10.70
C ALA A 282 2.16 -17.75 -9.95
N GLN A 283 1.65 -18.92 -10.37
CA GLN A 283 0.54 -19.57 -9.68
C GLN A 283 0.91 -20.10 -8.30
N ASP A 284 2.10 -20.68 -8.14
CA ASP A 284 2.58 -21.16 -6.83
C ASP A 284 2.81 -20.00 -5.88
N ASP A 285 3.45 -18.94 -6.35
CA ASP A 285 3.66 -17.70 -5.58
C ASP A 285 2.35 -17.01 -5.24
N TRP A 286 1.34 -17.06 -6.14
CA TRP A 286 0.00 -16.56 -5.88
C TRP A 286 -0.68 -17.30 -4.74
N ARG A 287 -0.67 -18.65 -4.77
CA ARG A 287 -1.28 -19.46 -3.70
C ARG A 287 -0.64 -19.17 -2.35
N LEU A 288 0.70 -19.07 -2.33
CA LEU A 288 1.44 -18.73 -1.12
C LEU A 288 1.12 -17.31 -0.64
N SER A 289 1.03 -16.34 -1.55
CA SER A 289 0.71 -14.95 -1.23
C SER A 289 -0.73 -14.78 -0.73
N VAL A 290 -1.70 -15.51 -1.29
CA VAL A 290 -3.08 -15.53 -0.76
C VAL A 290 -3.09 -16.07 0.67
N ALA A 291 -2.33 -17.13 0.97
CA ALA A 291 -2.22 -17.65 2.32
C ALA A 291 -1.46 -16.70 3.25
N GLN A 292 -0.44 -15.98 2.75
CA GLN A 292 0.27 -14.93 3.51
C GLN A 292 -0.68 -13.79 3.93
N CYS A 293 -1.75 -13.53 3.20
CA CYS A 293 -2.73 -12.53 3.62
C CYS A 293 -3.38 -12.84 4.99
N LEU A 294 -3.28 -14.08 5.51
CA LEU A 294 -3.69 -14.41 6.89
C LEU A 294 -2.89 -13.66 7.95
N ASP A 295 -1.68 -13.21 7.63
CA ASP A 295 -0.86 -12.40 8.52
C ASP A 295 -1.57 -11.08 8.90
N VAL A 296 -2.39 -10.53 8.00
CA VAL A 296 -3.09 -9.25 8.21
C VAL A 296 -4.11 -9.31 9.35
N PRO A 297 -5.13 -10.20 9.33
CA PRO A 297 -6.05 -10.32 10.46
C PRO A 297 -5.36 -10.79 11.74
N LEU A 298 -4.27 -11.56 11.67
CA LEU A 298 -3.49 -11.96 12.85
C LEU A 298 -2.73 -10.77 13.45
N GLU A 299 -2.13 -9.91 12.63
CA GLU A 299 -1.50 -8.67 13.11
C GLU A 299 -2.51 -7.77 13.83
N TRP A 300 -3.73 -7.61 13.27
CA TRP A 300 -4.82 -6.90 13.97
C TRP A 300 -5.13 -7.50 15.34
N CYS A 301 -5.06 -8.82 15.48
CA CYS A 301 -5.28 -9.51 16.73
C CYS A 301 -4.11 -9.42 17.72
N SER A 302 -2.92 -9.01 17.29
CA SER A 302 -1.73 -8.97 18.14
C SER A 302 -1.78 -7.90 19.24
N LYS A 303 -2.68 -6.92 19.11
CA LYS A 303 -2.82 -5.79 20.03
C LYS A 303 -4.25 -5.76 20.59
N GLU A 304 -4.40 -5.66 21.90
CA GLU A 304 -5.70 -5.71 22.60
C GLU A 304 -6.71 -4.68 22.05
N ASP A 305 -6.21 -3.48 21.75
CA ASP A 305 -7.04 -2.39 21.24
C ASP A 305 -7.62 -2.70 19.84
N THR A 306 -6.80 -3.17 18.92
CA THR A 306 -7.24 -3.55 17.57
C THR A 306 -7.99 -4.88 17.53
N LEU A 307 -7.64 -5.83 18.38
CA LEU A 307 -8.42 -7.08 18.56
C LEU A 307 -9.89 -6.78 18.84
N THR A 308 -10.17 -5.81 19.68
CA THR A 308 -11.53 -5.45 20.06
C THR A 308 -12.19 -4.48 19.07
N LYS A 309 -11.55 -3.36 18.80
CA LYS A 309 -12.14 -2.28 17.99
C LYS A 309 -12.28 -2.63 16.51
N MET A 310 -11.36 -3.44 15.98
CA MET A 310 -11.32 -3.80 14.57
C MET A 310 -11.85 -5.22 14.29
N ARG A 311 -12.59 -5.81 15.23
CA ARG A 311 -13.10 -7.17 15.13
C ARG A 311 -13.92 -7.42 13.86
N TRP A 312 -14.78 -6.47 13.53
CA TRP A 312 -15.61 -6.51 12.32
C TRP A 312 -14.76 -6.60 11.03
N LEU A 313 -13.58 -6.00 11.04
CA LEU A 313 -12.67 -5.97 9.89
C LEU A 313 -11.89 -7.28 9.79
N TRP A 314 -11.15 -7.66 10.86
CA TRP A 314 -10.28 -8.83 10.79
C TRP A 314 -11.07 -10.15 10.69
N GLU A 315 -12.28 -10.25 11.26
CA GLU A 315 -13.15 -11.40 11.04
C GLU A 315 -13.62 -11.51 9.57
N ALA A 316 -13.98 -10.39 8.96
CA ALA A 316 -14.37 -10.37 7.56
C ALA A 316 -13.19 -10.71 6.64
N GLN A 317 -12.00 -10.16 6.91
CA GLN A 317 -10.78 -10.49 6.17
C GLN A 317 -10.43 -11.97 6.29
N TRP A 318 -10.42 -12.50 7.52
CA TRP A 318 -10.16 -13.91 7.75
C TRP A 318 -11.08 -14.82 6.92
N THR A 319 -12.38 -14.56 6.98
CA THR A 319 -13.39 -15.36 6.26
C THR A 319 -13.16 -15.34 4.75
N ARG A 320 -12.85 -14.18 4.18
CA ARG A 320 -12.59 -14.03 2.74
C ARG A 320 -11.30 -14.73 2.33
N ILE A 321 -10.23 -14.59 3.11
CA ILE A 321 -8.95 -15.22 2.82
C ILE A 321 -9.07 -16.75 2.91
N GLU A 322 -9.77 -17.30 3.90
CA GLU A 322 -10.02 -18.75 3.97
C GLU A 322 -10.78 -19.26 2.75
N ALA A 323 -11.79 -18.53 2.29
CA ALA A 323 -12.51 -18.87 1.07
C ALA A 323 -11.60 -18.77 -0.18
N ALA A 324 -10.73 -17.75 -0.24
CA ALA A 324 -9.77 -17.58 -1.33
C ALA A 324 -8.72 -18.71 -1.38
N ILE A 325 -8.22 -19.19 -0.23
CA ILE A 325 -7.30 -20.35 -0.14
C ILE A 325 -7.97 -21.63 -0.66
N GLY A 326 -9.26 -21.80 -0.42
CA GLY A 326 -10.03 -22.97 -0.89
C GLY A 326 -10.47 -22.88 -2.36
N SER A 327 -10.24 -21.75 -3.03
CA SER A 327 -10.58 -21.55 -4.43
C SER A 327 -9.45 -22.04 -5.34
N PRO A 328 -9.76 -22.70 -6.48
CA PRO A 328 -8.77 -23.25 -7.41
C PRO A 328 -7.92 -22.19 -8.11
#